data_9468d28cc69927cc16f22924235270c7
#
_entry.id   9468d28cc69927cc16f22924235270c7
#
_cell.length_a   1.000
_cell.length_b   1.000
_cell.length_c   1.000
_cell.angle_alpha   90.00
_cell.angle_beta   90.00
_cell.angle_gamma   90.00
#
_symmetry.space_group_name_H-M   'P 1'
#
loop_
_entity.id
_entity.type
_entity.pdbx_description
1 polymer ?
#
loop_
_entity_poly.entity_id
_entity_poly.type
_entity_poly.pdbx_seq_one_letter_code
_entity_poly.pdbx_strand_id
1 'polypeptide(L)'
;MKTIKYLLMCVAVVVFISCQDEETLVIQDITQNLTAKSPLASLISRVSQNPTSKDNILDKSSCFNVQLPVSVIVNKKQITVSSQNDYKVVQNALDAFSNDDDVVNFVYPITIQFQNFKTELIANPDQLEDVIDNCDDDDGFDEIDCLHINYPIKINIYNADNQIANTITIQKDKDLFNFLKDLKSNVFISINYPVSIINFKGQNVIITNNSNFESNIEDGIKDCNTNSGSAGNQNFAAILTNGTWHVSYYFDDKDETLNYKGYNFTFNSNGTIMVVKEKNTIAGNWSTFVNSGQNIFLLKFDDSRLDELKDEWKITEFTSTNVRLKNKNASDGATDYLYFTKN
;
A
#
# COMPACT_ATOMS: atom_id res chain seq x y z
N MET A 1 -73.36 26.04 -27.62
CA MET A 1 -72.06 25.93 -28.36
C MET A 1 -70.90 26.76 -27.76
N LYS A 2 -71.13 27.69 -26.86
CA LYS A 2 -70.02 28.48 -26.22
C LYS A 2 -69.37 27.79 -25.02
N THR A 3 -70.03 26.92 -24.34
CA THR A 3 -69.55 26.19 -23.18
C THR A 3 -68.59 25.04 -23.48
N ILE A 4 -68.66 24.44 -24.67
CA ILE A 4 -67.77 23.35 -25.11
C ILE A 4 -66.37 23.85 -25.47
N LYS A 5 -66.24 25.13 -25.94
CA LYS A 5 -64.93 25.72 -26.25
C LYS A 5 -64.07 25.97 -25.02
N TYR A 6 -64.67 26.27 -23.87
CA TYR A 6 -63.90 26.48 -22.60
C TYR A 6 -63.50 25.17 -21.95
N LEU A 7 -64.26 24.08 -22.14
CA LEU A 7 -63.90 22.76 -21.63
C LEU A 7 -62.71 22.17 -22.38
N LEU A 8 -62.59 22.44 -23.72
CA LEU A 8 -61.46 22.02 -24.51
C LEU A 8 -60.16 22.83 -24.25
N MET A 9 -60.30 24.06 -23.76
CA MET A 9 -59.14 24.91 -23.40
C MET A 9 -58.56 24.58 -22.02
N CYS A 10 -59.37 24.04 -21.10
CA CYS A 10 -58.90 23.58 -19.79
C CYS A 10 -58.17 22.22 -19.86
N VAL A 11 -58.46 21.35 -20.84
CA VAL A 11 -57.81 20.06 -21.00
C VAL A 11 -56.41 20.19 -21.63
N ALA A 12 -56.13 21.29 -22.36
CA ALA A 12 -54.83 21.51 -23.01
C ALA A 12 -53.72 22.05 -22.07
N VAL A 13 -54.07 22.45 -20.83
CA VAL A 13 -53.08 23.02 -19.87
C VAL A 13 -52.51 21.98 -18.89
N VAL A 14 -53.02 20.74 -18.89
CA VAL A 14 -52.63 19.71 -17.88
C VAL A 14 -51.51 18.78 -18.39
N VAL A 15 -50.99 18.95 -19.60
CA VAL A 15 -50.06 17.97 -20.20
C VAL A 15 -48.57 18.42 -20.14
N PHE A 16 -48.21 19.51 -19.44
CA PHE A 16 -46.82 19.91 -19.27
C PHE A 16 -46.34 19.91 -17.82
N ILE A 17 -46.76 18.91 -17.04
CA ILE A 17 -45.95 18.55 -15.87
C ILE A 17 -45.01 17.42 -16.37
N SER A 18 -44.02 17.80 -17.16
CA SER A 18 -42.81 17.03 -17.32
C SER A 18 -42.13 17.02 -15.97
N CYS A 19 -42.15 15.92 -15.26
CA CYS A 19 -41.09 15.64 -14.26
C CYS A 19 -39.79 15.74 -15.00
N GLN A 20 -39.11 16.88 -14.86
CA GLN A 20 -37.65 16.87 -14.92
C GLN A 20 -37.24 16.12 -13.67
N ASP A 21 -36.80 14.88 -13.81
CA ASP A 21 -35.89 14.29 -12.88
C ASP A 21 -34.69 15.26 -12.84
N GLU A 22 -34.66 16.14 -11.84
CA GLU A 22 -33.41 16.77 -11.48
C GLU A 22 -32.46 15.62 -11.17
N GLU A 23 -31.58 15.28 -12.11
CA GLU A 23 -30.37 14.56 -11.79
C GLU A 23 -29.73 15.40 -10.67
N THR A 24 -29.90 14.95 -9.44
CA THR A 24 -29.15 15.47 -8.31
C THR A 24 -27.69 15.21 -8.67
N LEU A 25 -27.02 16.26 -9.19
CA LEU A 25 -25.57 16.27 -9.29
C LEU A 25 -25.07 15.98 -7.88
N VAL A 26 -24.70 14.76 -7.63
CA VAL A 26 -24.01 14.38 -6.40
C VAL A 26 -22.71 15.17 -6.45
N ILE A 27 -22.70 16.33 -5.74
CA ILE A 27 -21.45 17.06 -5.51
C ILE A 27 -20.60 16.14 -4.68
N GLN A 28 -19.64 15.53 -5.34
CA GLN A 28 -18.78 14.58 -4.69
C GLN A 28 -17.77 15.30 -3.81
N ASP A 29 -17.56 14.74 -2.63
CA ASP A 29 -16.49 15.14 -1.74
C ASP A 29 -15.14 14.82 -2.41
N ILE A 30 -14.53 15.85 -3.03
CA ILE A 30 -13.24 15.71 -3.72
C ILE A 30 -12.11 15.28 -2.77
N THR A 31 -12.31 15.40 -1.45
CA THR A 31 -11.36 14.97 -0.43
C THR A 31 -11.21 13.44 -0.39
N GLN A 32 -12.14 12.69 -1.00
CA GLN A 32 -12.08 11.23 -1.11
C GLN A 32 -11.49 10.74 -2.45
N ASN A 33 -11.01 11.66 -3.29
CA ASN A 33 -10.38 11.29 -4.56
C ASN A 33 -8.96 10.73 -4.33
N LEU A 34 -8.66 9.66 -5.04
CA LEU A 34 -7.35 9.01 -5.06
C LEU A 34 -6.77 9.05 -6.48
N THR A 35 -5.46 9.09 -6.56
CA THR A 35 -4.67 8.93 -7.79
C THR A 35 -3.72 7.74 -7.65
N ALA A 36 -3.03 7.36 -8.70
CA ALA A 36 -1.98 6.34 -8.65
C ALA A 36 -0.87 6.65 -7.64
N LYS A 37 -0.66 7.92 -7.30
CA LYS A 37 0.37 8.37 -6.35
C LYS A 37 -0.13 8.56 -4.93
N SER A 38 -1.44 8.45 -4.69
CA SER A 38 -2.00 8.64 -3.35
C SER A 38 -1.45 7.57 -2.38
N PRO A 39 -1.02 7.95 -1.18
CA PRO A 39 -0.50 7.03 -0.17
C PRO A 39 -1.44 5.86 0.11
N LEU A 40 -2.73 6.15 0.26
CA LEU A 40 -3.74 5.11 0.46
C LEU A 40 -3.83 4.15 -0.74
N ALA A 41 -3.68 4.62 -1.99
CA ALA A 41 -3.67 3.74 -3.15
C ALA A 41 -2.48 2.76 -3.11
N SER A 42 -1.29 3.22 -2.69
CA SER A 42 -0.12 2.37 -2.46
C SER A 42 -0.38 1.34 -1.35
N LEU A 43 -0.95 1.76 -0.21
CA LEU A 43 -1.27 0.85 0.90
C LEU A 43 -2.29 -0.21 0.49
N ILE A 44 -3.37 0.18 -0.20
CA ILE A 44 -4.39 -0.76 -0.70
C ILE A 44 -3.78 -1.71 -1.73
N SER A 45 -2.88 -1.23 -2.60
CA SER A 45 -2.17 -2.08 -3.55
C SER A 45 -1.38 -3.18 -2.83
N ARG A 46 -0.65 -2.83 -1.76
CA ARG A 46 0.11 -3.79 -0.94
C ARG A 46 -0.77 -4.79 -0.19
N VAL A 47 -1.94 -4.36 0.32
CA VAL A 47 -2.93 -5.26 0.94
C VAL A 47 -3.53 -6.23 -0.08
N SER A 48 -3.60 -5.84 -1.36
CA SER A 48 -4.14 -6.65 -2.45
C SER A 48 -3.08 -7.42 -3.24
N GLN A 49 -1.82 -7.42 -2.83
CA GLN A 49 -0.78 -8.28 -3.41
C GLN A 49 -1.06 -9.76 -3.09
N ASN A 50 -0.44 -10.64 -3.87
CA ASN A 50 -0.43 -12.06 -3.55
C ASN A 50 0.44 -12.29 -2.30
N PRO A 51 -0.09 -12.85 -1.20
CA PRO A 51 0.69 -13.09 0.00
C PRO A 51 1.73 -14.19 -0.24
N THR A 52 2.99 -13.88 -0.03
CA THR A 52 4.13 -14.76 -0.33
C THR A 52 4.80 -15.34 0.92
N SER A 53 4.62 -14.72 2.09
CA SER A 53 5.26 -15.14 3.34
C SER A 53 4.70 -16.43 3.93
N LYS A 54 3.50 -16.86 3.51
CA LYS A 54 2.74 -17.98 4.15
C LYS A 54 3.34 -19.35 3.92
N ASP A 55 4.13 -19.54 2.88
CA ASP A 55 4.78 -20.82 2.54
C ASP A 55 6.30 -20.82 2.72
N ASN A 56 6.85 -19.86 3.45
CA ASN A 56 8.28 -19.81 3.80
C ASN A 56 8.82 -21.09 4.45
N ILE A 57 7.94 -21.92 5.00
CA ILE A 57 8.29 -23.28 5.45
C ILE A 57 8.79 -24.18 4.31
N LEU A 58 8.36 -23.90 3.06
CA LEU A 58 8.72 -24.68 1.88
C LEU A 58 9.95 -24.10 1.17
N ASP A 59 9.98 -22.77 0.93
CA ASP A 59 10.94 -22.12 0.04
C ASP A 59 11.88 -21.13 0.73
N LYS A 60 11.58 -20.72 1.96
CA LYS A 60 12.35 -19.74 2.75
C LYS A 60 12.42 -18.36 2.06
N SER A 61 11.49 -18.05 1.14
CA SER A 61 11.47 -16.83 0.35
C SER A 61 10.15 -16.07 0.58
N SER A 62 10.22 -14.76 0.70
CA SER A 62 9.04 -13.88 0.77
C SER A 62 8.75 -13.17 -0.55
N CYS A 63 9.38 -13.58 -1.67
CA CYS A 63 9.19 -12.96 -2.97
C CYS A 63 8.11 -13.60 -3.83
N PHE A 64 7.86 -14.86 -3.61
CA PHE A 64 6.86 -15.65 -4.32
C PHE A 64 6.29 -16.71 -3.39
N ASN A 65 5.21 -17.31 -3.76
CA ASN A 65 4.72 -18.54 -3.18
C ASN A 65 4.73 -19.69 -4.20
N VAL A 66 4.82 -20.93 -3.70
CA VAL A 66 4.74 -22.11 -4.53
C VAL A 66 3.27 -22.50 -4.73
N GLN A 67 2.84 -22.65 -5.98
CA GLN A 67 1.47 -23.06 -6.27
C GLN A 67 1.22 -24.52 -5.84
N LEU A 68 0.16 -24.69 -5.06
CA LEU A 68 -0.27 -26.01 -4.62
C LEU A 68 -1.21 -26.68 -5.66
N PRO A 69 -1.19 -28.01 -5.81
CA PRO A 69 -0.41 -28.94 -5.02
C PRO A 69 1.05 -29.04 -5.48
N VAL A 70 1.96 -29.27 -4.53
CA VAL A 70 3.39 -29.52 -4.79
C VAL A 70 3.87 -30.73 -4.01
N SER A 71 4.88 -31.42 -4.52
CA SER A 71 5.55 -32.49 -3.79
C SER A 71 6.92 -32.04 -3.32
N VAL A 72 7.24 -32.28 -2.06
CA VAL A 72 8.53 -31.99 -1.45
C VAL A 72 9.14 -33.26 -0.83
N ILE A 73 10.46 -33.29 -0.70
CA ILE A 73 11.22 -34.33 -0.01
C ILE A 73 11.84 -33.69 1.22
N VAL A 74 11.47 -34.18 2.39
CA VAL A 74 12.01 -33.80 3.70
C VAL A 74 12.51 -35.08 4.38
N ASN A 75 13.77 -35.05 4.82
CA ASN A 75 14.38 -36.20 5.50
C ASN A 75 14.20 -37.54 4.73
N LYS A 76 14.39 -37.48 3.40
CA LYS A 76 14.24 -38.62 2.46
C LYS A 76 12.80 -39.14 2.31
N LYS A 77 11.82 -38.45 2.89
CA LYS A 77 10.40 -38.78 2.77
C LYS A 77 9.72 -37.80 1.83
N GLN A 78 9.03 -38.32 0.82
CA GLN A 78 8.20 -37.46 -0.04
C GLN A 78 6.88 -37.11 0.65
N ILE A 79 6.51 -35.85 0.63
CA ILE A 79 5.27 -35.29 1.16
C ILE A 79 4.59 -34.54 0.02
N THR A 80 3.30 -34.81 -0.20
CA THR A 80 2.49 -33.98 -1.11
C THR A 80 1.76 -32.94 -0.29
N VAL A 81 2.00 -31.65 -0.62
CA VAL A 81 1.37 -30.49 -0.02
C VAL A 81 0.24 -30.06 -0.95
N SER A 82 -1.00 -30.31 -0.56
CA SER A 82 -2.19 -30.01 -1.36
C SER A 82 -2.88 -28.73 -0.93
N SER A 83 -2.64 -28.30 0.31
CA SER A 83 -3.21 -27.10 0.93
C SER A 83 -2.28 -26.53 2.00
N GLN A 84 -2.53 -25.31 2.46
CA GLN A 84 -1.79 -24.71 3.56
C GLN A 84 -1.87 -25.51 4.88
N ASN A 85 -2.93 -26.29 5.07
CA ASN A 85 -3.02 -27.18 6.25
C ASN A 85 -1.92 -28.24 6.29
N ASP A 86 -1.38 -28.61 5.13
CA ASP A 86 -0.32 -29.61 5.00
C ASP A 86 1.06 -29.06 5.38
N TYR A 87 1.22 -27.75 5.51
CA TYR A 87 2.47 -27.12 5.99
C TYR A 87 2.88 -27.65 7.36
N LYS A 88 1.89 -27.96 8.21
CA LYS A 88 2.15 -28.58 9.50
C LYS A 88 2.76 -30.01 9.37
N VAL A 89 2.44 -30.72 8.31
CA VAL A 89 3.03 -32.05 8.04
C VAL A 89 4.49 -31.89 7.66
N VAL A 90 4.81 -30.86 6.87
CA VAL A 90 6.20 -30.51 6.50
C VAL A 90 6.98 -30.11 7.75
N GLN A 91 6.43 -29.21 8.59
CA GLN A 91 7.05 -28.79 9.84
C GLN A 91 7.35 -29.97 10.76
N ASN A 92 6.39 -30.86 10.97
CA ASN A 92 6.60 -32.06 11.80
C ASN A 92 7.67 -32.99 11.23
N ALA A 93 7.88 -33.00 9.91
CA ALA A 93 8.92 -33.80 9.28
C ALA A 93 10.30 -33.16 9.42
N LEU A 94 10.39 -31.83 9.42
CA LEU A 94 11.61 -31.06 9.73
C LEU A 94 12.00 -31.28 11.20
N ASP A 95 11.05 -31.12 12.11
CA ASP A 95 11.26 -31.26 13.57
C ASP A 95 11.54 -32.67 14.04
N ALA A 96 11.47 -33.68 13.14
CA ALA A 96 11.63 -35.11 13.52
C ALA A 96 13.05 -35.48 13.98
N PHE A 97 14.03 -34.70 13.58
CA PHE A 97 15.44 -34.88 13.95
C PHE A 97 16.03 -33.55 14.43
N SER A 98 16.82 -33.58 15.49
CA SER A 98 17.37 -32.38 16.13
C SER A 98 18.78 -32.01 15.69
N ASN A 99 19.43 -32.81 14.85
CA ASN A 99 20.84 -32.65 14.49
C ASN A 99 21.08 -32.77 12.96
N ASP A 100 20.09 -32.48 12.15
CA ASP A 100 20.18 -32.44 10.69
C ASP A 100 19.89 -31.03 10.16
N ASP A 101 20.26 -30.80 8.92
CA ASP A 101 19.92 -29.57 8.23
C ASP A 101 18.45 -29.64 7.80
N ASP A 102 17.65 -28.68 8.24
CA ASP A 102 16.25 -28.53 7.86
C ASP A 102 16.14 -28.09 6.38
N VAL A 103 16.13 -29.07 5.48
CA VAL A 103 16.08 -28.86 4.04
C VAL A 103 14.80 -29.42 3.45
N VAL A 104 14.08 -28.58 2.73
CA VAL A 104 12.95 -28.96 1.89
C VAL A 104 13.41 -28.97 0.44
N ASN A 105 13.36 -30.13 -0.21
CA ASN A 105 13.68 -30.28 -1.62
C ASN A 105 12.40 -30.44 -2.45
N PHE A 106 12.20 -29.61 -3.45
CA PHE A 106 11.05 -29.73 -4.34
C PHE A 106 11.22 -30.89 -5.33
N VAL A 107 10.10 -31.49 -5.68
CA VAL A 107 10.01 -32.39 -6.84
C VAL A 107 9.59 -31.59 -8.05
N TYR A 108 10.53 -31.26 -8.90
CA TYR A 108 10.32 -30.41 -10.09
C TYR A 108 9.60 -31.14 -11.22
N PRO A 109 8.92 -30.40 -12.13
CA PRO A 109 8.79 -28.96 -12.14
C PRO A 109 7.78 -28.45 -11.11
N ILE A 110 7.96 -27.21 -10.65
CA ILE A 110 7.02 -26.50 -9.79
C ILE A 110 6.57 -25.20 -10.46
N THR A 111 5.44 -24.65 -10.05
CA THR A 111 5.02 -23.30 -10.46
C THR A 111 5.07 -22.38 -9.26
N ILE A 112 5.71 -21.24 -9.41
CA ILE A 112 5.74 -20.17 -8.42
C ILE A 112 4.82 -19.02 -8.83
N GLN A 113 4.37 -18.23 -7.86
CA GLN A 113 3.58 -17.01 -8.10
C GLN A 113 4.14 -15.87 -7.27
N PHE A 114 4.54 -14.81 -7.95
CA PHE A 114 5.06 -13.59 -7.33
C PHE A 114 3.96 -12.75 -6.67
N GLN A 115 4.35 -11.78 -5.85
CA GLN A 115 3.47 -10.79 -5.21
C GLN A 115 2.54 -10.10 -6.22
N ASN A 116 3.01 -9.84 -7.45
CA ASN A 116 2.25 -9.22 -8.54
C ASN A 116 1.35 -10.20 -9.34
N PHE A 117 1.10 -11.39 -8.81
CA PHE A 117 0.30 -12.47 -9.43
C PHE A 117 0.86 -13.04 -10.74
N LYS A 118 2.06 -12.65 -11.17
CA LYS A 118 2.73 -13.37 -12.26
C LYS A 118 3.12 -14.76 -11.81
N THR A 119 3.07 -15.70 -12.71
CA THR A 119 3.47 -17.10 -12.45
C THR A 119 4.65 -17.46 -13.33
N GLU A 120 5.52 -18.31 -12.81
CA GLU A 120 6.66 -18.87 -13.52
C GLU A 120 6.78 -20.37 -13.27
N LEU A 121 7.17 -21.12 -14.32
CA LEU A 121 7.44 -22.57 -14.22
C LEU A 121 8.94 -22.77 -13.96
N ILE A 122 9.27 -23.40 -12.86
CA ILE A 122 10.63 -23.69 -12.42
C ILE A 122 10.90 -25.18 -12.69
N ALA A 123 11.86 -25.46 -13.54
CA ALA A 123 12.14 -26.81 -13.99
C ALA A 123 13.17 -27.57 -13.14
N ASN A 124 13.99 -26.86 -12.36
CA ASN A 124 15.10 -27.44 -11.57
C ASN A 124 15.52 -26.49 -10.43
N PRO A 125 16.36 -26.98 -9.47
CA PRO A 125 16.84 -26.17 -8.35
C PRO A 125 17.61 -24.93 -8.75
N ASP A 126 18.45 -24.97 -9.78
CA ASP A 126 19.30 -23.85 -10.21
C ASP A 126 18.43 -22.66 -10.64
N GLN A 127 17.33 -22.94 -11.36
CA GLN A 127 16.37 -21.89 -11.73
C GLN A 127 15.66 -21.28 -10.51
N LEU A 128 15.37 -22.08 -9.47
CA LEU A 128 14.78 -21.55 -8.25
C LEU A 128 15.76 -20.64 -7.52
N GLU A 129 17.03 -21.03 -7.43
CA GLU A 129 18.09 -20.24 -6.84
C GLU A 129 18.28 -18.91 -7.59
N ASP A 130 18.33 -18.96 -8.93
CA ASP A 130 18.37 -17.75 -9.77
C ASP A 130 17.20 -16.77 -9.49
N VAL A 131 15.99 -17.29 -9.28
CA VAL A 131 14.84 -16.46 -8.95
C VAL A 131 14.99 -15.87 -7.55
N ILE A 132 15.43 -16.64 -6.56
CA ILE A 132 15.65 -16.16 -5.18
C ILE A 132 16.71 -15.06 -5.16
N ASP A 133 17.82 -15.25 -5.86
CA ASP A 133 18.95 -14.31 -5.91
C ASP A 133 18.60 -12.98 -6.62
N ASN A 134 17.65 -13.03 -7.56
CA ASN A 134 17.19 -11.85 -8.31
C ASN A 134 15.88 -11.27 -7.76
N CYS A 135 15.51 -11.66 -6.57
CA CYS A 135 14.28 -11.24 -5.93
C CYS A 135 14.45 -9.85 -5.32
N ASP A 136 14.26 -8.81 -6.12
CA ASP A 136 14.27 -7.43 -5.69
C ASP A 136 12.83 -6.95 -5.46
N ASP A 137 12.55 -6.41 -4.29
CA ASP A 137 11.32 -5.70 -3.98
C ASP A 137 11.31 -4.36 -4.72
N ASP A 138 10.47 -4.23 -5.73
CA ASP A 138 10.39 -3.06 -6.65
C ASP A 138 10.18 -1.71 -5.92
N ASP A 139 9.61 -1.70 -4.71
CA ASP A 139 9.33 -0.48 -3.94
C ASP A 139 9.90 -0.49 -2.51
N GLY A 140 10.59 -1.56 -2.11
CA GLY A 140 11.27 -1.71 -0.82
C GLY A 140 10.33 -1.88 0.38
N PHE A 141 9.04 -2.16 0.15
CA PHE A 141 8.08 -2.51 1.19
C PHE A 141 7.38 -3.82 0.85
N ASP A 142 7.32 -4.72 1.83
CA ASP A 142 6.64 -6.01 1.70
C ASP A 142 5.12 -5.87 1.52
N GLU A 143 4.50 -6.93 1.03
CA GLU A 143 3.04 -7.07 1.05
C GLU A 143 2.49 -6.96 2.48
N ILE A 144 1.23 -6.54 2.59
CA ILE A 144 0.51 -6.48 3.86
C ILE A 144 -0.47 -7.66 3.91
N ASP A 145 0.00 -8.80 4.40
CA ASP A 145 -0.73 -10.07 4.37
C ASP A 145 -1.61 -10.35 5.61
N CYS A 146 -1.53 -9.49 6.61
CA CYS A 146 -2.28 -9.62 7.87
C CYS A 146 -3.62 -8.88 7.86
N LEU A 147 -3.95 -8.21 6.77
CA LEU A 147 -5.21 -7.54 6.52
C LEU A 147 -5.82 -8.09 5.22
N HIS A 148 -7.15 -8.21 5.20
CA HIS A 148 -7.85 -8.68 4.01
C HIS A 148 -9.04 -7.77 3.71
N ILE A 149 -9.17 -7.35 2.45
CA ILE A 149 -10.32 -6.58 1.99
C ILE A 149 -11.48 -7.54 1.73
N ASN A 150 -12.66 -7.21 2.24
CA ASN A 150 -13.86 -7.97 1.92
C ASN A 150 -14.44 -7.50 0.58
N TYR A 151 -14.51 -8.40 -0.37
CA TYR A 151 -15.07 -8.16 -1.70
C TYR A 151 -16.56 -8.54 -1.75
N PRO A 152 -17.36 -7.97 -2.70
CA PRO A 152 -16.93 -7.01 -3.72
C PRO A 152 -16.82 -5.59 -3.19
N ILE A 153 -15.93 -4.78 -3.79
CA ILE A 153 -15.89 -3.34 -3.61
C ILE A 153 -16.19 -2.61 -4.92
N LYS A 154 -16.71 -1.39 -4.84
CA LYS A 154 -16.98 -0.56 -6.01
C LYS A 154 -16.03 0.63 -6.04
N ILE A 155 -15.53 0.96 -7.21
CA ILE A 155 -14.64 2.09 -7.45
C ILE A 155 -15.25 2.96 -8.55
N ASN A 156 -15.42 4.24 -8.27
CA ASN A 156 -15.82 5.25 -9.25
C ASN A 156 -14.58 5.80 -9.95
N ILE A 157 -14.66 5.98 -11.23
CA ILE A 157 -13.62 6.57 -12.09
C ILE A 157 -14.16 7.88 -12.63
N TYR A 158 -13.37 8.97 -12.53
CA TYR A 158 -13.77 10.30 -12.92
C TYR A 158 -13.22 10.71 -14.27
N ASN A 159 -13.99 11.53 -15.00
CA ASN A 159 -13.53 12.23 -16.18
C ASN A 159 -12.80 13.55 -15.82
N ALA A 160 -12.34 14.27 -16.84
CA ALA A 160 -11.65 15.56 -16.66
C ALA A 160 -12.52 16.65 -15.99
N ASP A 161 -13.84 16.51 -16.01
CA ASP A 161 -14.80 17.43 -15.42
C ASP A 161 -15.20 17.04 -13.98
N ASN A 162 -14.48 16.09 -13.37
CA ASN A 162 -14.74 15.51 -12.06
C ASN A 162 -16.14 14.86 -11.93
N GLN A 163 -16.68 14.36 -13.03
CA GLN A 163 -17.93 13.59 -13.03
C GLN A 163 -17.61 12.11 -13.07
N ILE A 164 -18.46 11.29 -12.44
CA ILE A 164 -18.33 9.83 -12.51
C ILE A 164 -18.52 9.38 -13.97
N ALA A 165 -17.42 8.98 -14.60
CA ALA A 165 -17.43 8.45 -15.96
C ALA A 165 -17.79 6.96 -15.98
N ASN A 166 -17.39 6.22 -14.96
CA ASN A 166 -17.63 4.79 -14.84
C ASN A 166 -17.58 4.35 -13.37
N THR A 167 -18.28 3.26 -13.04
CA THR A 167 -18.16 2.56 -11.77
C THR A 167 -17.86 1.09 -12.06
N ILE A 168 -16.73 0.63 -11.55
CA ILE A 168 -16.32 -0.78 -11.67
C ILE A 168 -16.56 -1.52 -10.36
N THR A 169 -16.77 -2.83 -10.46
CA THR A 169 -16.87 -3.72 -9.30
C THR A 169 -15.67 -4.65 -9.29
N ILE A 170 -14.90 -4.58 -8.23
CA ILE A 170 -13.72 -5.43 -7.97
C ILE A 170 -14.15 -6.62 -7.13
N GLN A 171 -13.75 -7.83 -7.53
CA GLN A 171 -14.22 -9.08 -6.92
C GLN A 171 -13.17 -9.78 -6.05
N LYS A 172 -11.88 -9.45 -6.18
CA LYS A 172 -10.75 -10.11 -5.51
C LYS A 172 -9.48 -9.28 -5.56
N ASP A 173 -8.50 -9.64 -4.72
CA ASP A 173 -7.21 -8.97 -4.60
C ASP A 173 -6.49 -8.77 -5.94
N LYS A 174 -6.34 -9.82 -6.74
CA LYS A 174 -5.69 -9.73 -8.06
C LYS A 174 -6.29 -8.66 -8.96
N ASP A 175 -7.62 -8.52 -8.94
CA ASP A 175 -8.31 -7.54 -9.79
C ASP A 175 -8.05 -6.12 -9.28
N LEU A 176 -8.02 -5.93 -7.95
CA LEU A 176 -7.71 -4.66 -7.31
C LEU A 176 -6.26 -4.24 -7.55
N PHE A 177 -5.33 -5.16 -7.31
CA PHE A 177 -3.91 -4.92 -7.55
C PHE A 177 -3.64 -4.49 -9.00
N ASN A 178 -4.15 -5.26 -9.98
CA ASN A 178 -3.97 -4.92 -11.38
C ASN A 178 -4.61 -3.58 -11.75
N PHE A 179 -5.81 -3.30 -11.23
CA PHE A 179 -6.48 -2.03 -11.46
C PHE A 179 -5.64 -0.84 -10.96
N LEU A 180 -5.12 -0.92 -9.73
CA LEU A 180 -4.29 0.15 -9.13
C LEU A 180 -2.95 0.29 -9.85
N LYS A 181 -2.31 -0.83 -10.21
CA LYS A 181 -1.06 -0.85 -10.97
C LYS A 181 -1.18 -0.17 -12.33
N ASP A 182 -2.29 -0.40 -13.02
CA ASP A 182 -2.53 0.15 -14.37
C ASP A 182 -3.18 1.55 -14.32
N LEU A 183 -3.43 2.10 -13.13
CA LEU A 183 -4.05 3.40 -12.93
C LEU A 183 -3.12 4.52 -13.44
N LYS A 184 -3.62 5.28 -14.42
CA LYS A 184 -2.86 6.40 -14.97
C LYS A 184 -2.81 7.56 -13.97
N SER A 185 -1.70 8.27 -13.93
CA SER A 185 -1.43 9.38 -12.99
C SER A 185 -2.41 10.56 -13.11
N ASN A 186 -3.10 10.71 -14.24
CA ASN A 186 -4.08 11.77 -14.49
C ASN A 186 -5.54 11.31 -14.30
N VAL A 187 -5.75 10.12 -13.75
CA VAL A 187 -7.10 9.58 -13.48
C VAL A 187 -7.38 9.66 -12.00
N PHE A 188 -8.50 10.26 -11.64
CA PHE A 188 -9.03 10.27 -10.28
C PHE A 188 -10.02 9.13 -10.09
N ILE A 189 -9.93 8.51 -8.94
CA ILE A 189 -10.86 7.45 -8.52
C ILE A 189 -11.37 7.73 -7.11
N SER A 190 -12.49 7.14 -6.73
CA SER A 190 -12.92 7.04 -5.32
C SER A 190 -13.47 5.66 -5.01
N ILE A 191 -13.26 5.23 -3.78
CA ILE A 191 -13.88 4.02 -3.25
C ILE A 191 -15.32 4.35 -2.86
N ASN A 192 -16.26 3.50 -3.25
CA ASN A 192 -17.66 3.67 -2.87
C ASN A 192 -17.87 3.05 -1.48
N TYR A 193 -17.80 3.88 -0.46
CA TYR A 193 -17.96 3.48 0.94
C TYR A 193 -19.43 3.22 1.32
N PRO A 194 -19.73 2.40 2.37
CA PRO A 194 -18.75 1.72 3.21
C PRO A 194 -18.18 0.46 2.54
N VAL A 195 -16.93 0.15 2.86
CA VAL A 195 -16.31 -1.15 2.58
C VAL A 195 -15.92 -1.81 3.92
N SER A 196 -15.46 -3.04 3.92
CA SER A 196 -14.95 -3.66 5.14
C SER A 196 -13.68 -4.44 4.92
N ILE A 197 -12.92 -4.59 6.00
CA ILE A 197 -11.69 -5.38 6.03
C ILE A 197 -11.74 -6.39 7.18
N ILE A 198 -10.99 -7.47 7.05
CA ILE A 198 -10.62 -8.32 8.18
C ILE A 198 -9.29 -7.81 8.70
N ASN A 199 -9.23 -7.37 9.96
CA ASN A 199 -7.99 -6.90 10.56
C ASN A 199 -7.11 -8.08 11.03
N PHE A 200 -5.88 -7.78 11.48
CA PHE A 200 -4.93 -8.78 11.98
C PHE A 200 -5.43 -9.61 13.17
N LYS A 201 -6.47 -9.19 13.87
CA LYS A 201 -7.16 -9.97 14.92
C LYS A 201 -8.28 -10.86 14.37
N GLY A 202 -8.47 -10.91 13.06
CA GLY A 202 -9.57 -11.64 12.42
C GLY A 202 -10.94 -10.97 12.57
N GLN A 203 -10.99 -9.70 12.98
CA GLN A 203 -12.24 -8.97 13.20
C GLN A 203 -12.66 -8.23 11.93
N ASN A 204 -13.95 -8.23 11.64
CA ASN A 204 -14.52 -7.43 10.57
C ASN A 204 -14.64 -5.96 11.00
N VAL A 205 -13.98 -5.06 10.26
CA VAL A 205 -13.98 -3.62 10.52
C VAL A 205 -14.64 -2.90 9.35
N ILE A 206 -15.60 -2.03 9.64
CA ILE A 206 -16.29 -1.21 8.64
C ILE A 206 -15.48 0.05 8.40
N ILE A 207 -15.16 0.32 7.16
CA ILE A 207 -14.41 1.47 6.67
C ILE A 207 -15.37 2.43 5.99
N THR A 208 -15.35 3.70 6.38
CA THR A 208 -16.34 4.70 5.95
C THR A 208 -15.74 5.83 5.09
N ASN A 209 -14.43 5.98 5.05
CA ASN A 209 -13.71 7.00 4.26
C ASN A 209 -12.23 6.65 4.12
N ASN A 210 -11.50 7.41 3.28
CA ASN A 210 -10.08 7.21 3.00
C ASN A 210 -9.22 7.28 4.25
N SER A 211 -9.39 8.28 5.09
CA SER A 211 -8.59 8.46 6.32
C SER A 211 -8.78 7.29 7.31
N ASN A 212 -10.00 6.78 7.42
CA ASN A 212 -10.29 5.62 8.24
C ASN A 212 -9.65 4.35 7.65
N PHE A 213 -9.63 4.20 6.31
CA PHE A 213 -8.99 3.07 5.65
C PHE A 213 -7.48 3.08 5.88
N GLU A 214 -6.85 4.22 5.61
CA GLU A 214 -5.42 4.41 5.80
C GLU A 214 -4.98 4.11 7.24
N SER A 215 -5.69 4.68 8.23
CA SER A 215 -5.37 4.46 9.64
C SER A 215 -5.47 2.99 10.04
N ASN A 216 -6.48 2.26 9.55
CA ASN A 216 -6.64 0.84 9.85
C ASN A 216 -5.54 -0.02 9.21
N ILE A 217 -5.07 0.32 8.00
CA ILE A 217 -3.95 -0.38 7.37
C ILE A 217 -2.66 -0.09 8.14
N GLU A 218 -2.37 1.16 8.47
CA GLU A 218 -1.16 1.54 9.23
C GLU A 218 -1.10 0.91 10.62
N ASP A 219 -2.23 0.86 11.33
CA ASP A 219 -2.30 0.18 12.63
C ASP A 219 -2.08 -1.32 12.46
N GLY A 220 -2.61 -1.90 11.37
CA GLY A 220 -2.35 -3.29 11.01
C GLY A 220 -0.86 -3.56 10.79
N ILE A 221 -0.16 -2.76 9.99
CA ILE A 221 1.28 -2.90 9.73
C ILE A 221 2.08 -2.95 11.04
N LYS A 222 1.79 -2.07 12.00
CA LYS A 222 2.47 -2.08 13.31
C LYS A 222 2.25 -3.38 14.07
N ASP A 223 1.02 -3.83 14.12
CA ASP A 223 0.64 -5.00 14.90
C ASP A 223 1.10 -6.31 14.24
N CYS A 224 1.16 -6.37 12.91
CA CYS A 224 1.72 -7.49 12.16
C CYS A 224 3.22 -7.63 12.41
N ASN A 225 3.96 -6.53 12.33
CA ASN A 225 5.41 -6.52 12.54
C ASN A 225 5.79 -6.91 13.97
N THR A 226 4.95 -6.65 14.98
CA THR A 226 5.18 -7.08 16.36
C THR A 226 4.95 -8.58 16.57
N ASN A 227 4.11 -9.21 15.75
CA ASN A 227 3.78 -10.64 15.86
C ASN A 227 4.59 -11.55 14.92
N SER A 228 5.12 -11.01 13.83
CA SER A 228 5.87 -11.79 12.82
C SER A 228 7.36 -11.82 13.09
N GLY A 229 7.90 -11.70 14.25
CA GLY A 229 9.30 -11.98 14.61
C GLY A 229 10.42 -11.49 13.64
N SER A 230 10.08 -10.88 12.51
CA SER A 230 10.96 -10.51 11.40
C SER A 230 11.34 -9.03 11.34
N ALA A 231 10.58 -8.12 11.95
CA ALA A 231 11.08 -6.77 12.13
C ALA A 231 11.87 -6.70 13.44
N GLY A 232 13.03 -7.34 13.48
CA GLY A 232 14.01 -7.09 14.52
C GLY A 232 14.17 -5.59 14.68
N ASN A 233 14.31 -5.08 15.91
CA ASN A 233 14.62 -3.73 16.34
C ASN A 233 15.55 -2.95 15.37
N GLN A 234 15.06 -2.68 14.15
CA GLN A 234 15.79 -1.85 13.21
C GLN A 234 15.75 -0.44 13.80
N ASN A 235 16.92 0.01 14.20
CA ASN A 235 17.06 1.36 14.71
C ASN A 235 16.89 2.33 13.53
N PHE A 236 15.75 3.02 13.45
CA PHE A 236 15.46 4.05 12.44
C PHE A 236 16.66 4.99 12.22
N ALA A 237 17.30 5.45 13.29
CA ALA A 237 18.46 6.31 13.20
C ALA A 237 19.66 5.64 12.51
N ALA A 238 19.89 4.35 12.72
CA ALA A 238 20.97 3.62 12.04
C ALA A 238 20.70 3.46 10.54
N ILE A 239 19.45 3.25 10.16
CA ILE A 239 19.03 3.21 8.75
C ILE A 239 19.20 4.57 8.11
N LEU A 240 18.63 5.62 8.72
CA LEU A 240 18.62 6.97 8.20
C LEU A 240 20.03 7.51 7.99
N THR A 241 20.96 7.22 8.89
CA THR A 241 22.36 7.68 8.82
C THR A 241 23.23 6.87 7.88
N ASN A 242 22.70 5.82 7.26
CA ASN A 242 23.42 4.98 6.33
C ASN A 242 23.15 5.40 4.87
N GLY A 243 23.92 6.35 4.35
CA GLY A 243 23.87 6.76 2.95
C GLY A 243 23.22 8.12 2.72
N THR A 244 22.82 8.36 1.49
CA THR A 244 22.15 9.58 1.05
C THR A 244 20.74 9.30 0.57
N TRP A 245 19.88 10.28 0.75
CA TRP A 245 18.44 10.15 0.50
C TRP A 245 17.96 11.28 -0.40
N HIS A 246 16.90 11.04 -1.14
CA HIS A 246 16.16 12.08 -1.86
C HIS A 246 14.69 12.02 -1.50
N VAL A 247 13.97 13.14 -1.68
CA VAL A 247 12.50 13.17 -1.55
C VAL A 247 11.90 12.45 -2.75
N SER A 248 11.26 11.33 -2.50
CA SER A 248 10.58 10.53 -3.53
C SER A 248 9.08 10.88 -3.63
N TYR A 249 8.51 11.45 -2.57
CA TYR A 249 7.15 11.97 -2.56
C TYR A 249 7.01 13.07 -1.51
N TYR A 250 6.41 14.20 -1.90
CA TYR A 250 5.98 15.26 -1.01
C TYR A 250 4.60 15.76 -1.43
N PHE A 251 3.67 15.77 -0.49
CA PHE A 251 2.31 16.21 -0.69
C PHE A 251 1.91 17.15 0.45
N ASP A 252 1.50 18.37 0.08
CA ASP A 252 0.89 19.38 0.92
C ASP A 252 -0.22 20.01 0.06
N ASP A 253 -1.47 19.67 0.31
CA ASP A 253 -2.65 19.98 -0.51
C ASP A 253 -2.56 19.49 -1.98
N LYS A 254 -1.37 19.36 -2.52
CA LYS A 254 -1.05 18.88 -3.87
C LYS A 254 0.33 18.20 -3.91
N ASP A 255 0.59 17.43 -4.98
CA ASP A 255 1.91 16.82 -5.21
C ASP A 255 2.95 17.89 -5.58
N GLU A 256 3.85 18.16 -4.67
CA GLU A 256 4.97 19.11 -4.80
C GLU A 256 6.35 18.45 -4.86
N THR A 257 6.39 17.16 -5.09
CA THR A 257 7.63 16.34 -5.15
C THR A 257 8.70 16.96 -6.07
N LEU A 258 8.28 17.57 -7.18
CA LEU A 258 9.20 18.16 -8.15
C LEU A 258 10.00 19.35 -7.59
N ASN A 259 9.52 20.04 -6.55
CA ASN A 259 10.22 21.15 -5.89
C ASN A 259 11.53 20.66 -5.26
N TYR A 260 11.58 19.39 -4.86
CA TYR A 260 12.72 18.77 -4.19
C TYR A 260 13.62 17.95 -5.10
N LYS A 261 13.36 17.94 -6.40
CA LYS A 261 14.19 17.20 -7.36
C LYS A 261 15.64 17.70 -7.34
N GLY A 262 16.57 16.74 -7.20
CA GLY A 262 18.02 16.98 -7.20
C GLY A 262 18.60 17.41 -5.84
N TYR A 263 17.79 17.49 -4.78
CA TYR A 263 18.30 17.60 -3.42
C TYR A 263 18.69 16.22 -2.89
N ASN A 264 19.91 16.10 -2.35
CA ASN A 264 20.43 14.91 -1.71
C ASN A 264 20.62 15.19 -0.22
N PHE A 265 20.01 14.40 0.62
CA PHE A 265 19.99 14.53 2.08
C PHE A 265 20.95 13.52 2.69
N THR A 266 21.86 13.97 3.53
CA THR A 266 22.74 13.12 4.36
C THR A 266 22.43 13.40 5.82
N PHE A 267 21.95 12.39 6.53
CA PHE A 267 21.65 12.46 7.96
C PHE A 267 22.85 11.92 8.75
N ASN A 268 23.38 12.71 9.67
CA ASN A 268 24.53 12.31 10.47
C ASN A 268 24.07 11.85 11.87
N SER A 269 24.78 10.91 12.45
CA SER A 269 24.46 10.34 13.78
C SER A 269 24.52 11.34 14.94
N ASN A 270 25.13 12.50 14.72
CA ASN A 270 25.16 13.60 15.68
C ASN A 270 23.93 14.52 15.59
N GLY A 271 22.91 14.18 14.79
CA GLY A 271 21.68 14.96 14.62
C GLY A 271 21.78 16.10 13.60
N THR A 272 22.88 16.20 12.84
CA THR A 272 22.97 17.20 11.75
C THR A 272 22.50 16.64 10.43
N ILE A 273 22.00 17.52 9.54
CA ILE A 273 21.67 17.19 8.16
C ILE A 273 22.53 18.02 7.23
N MET A 274 23.06 17.39 6.19
CA MET A 274 23.65 18.07 5.05
C MET A 274 22.79 17.81 3.82
N VAL A 275 22.29 18.86 3.20
CA VAL A 275 21.51 18.78 1.97
C VAL A 275 22.29 19.41 0.84
N VAL A 276 22.51 18.65 -0.23
CA VAL A 276 23.28 19.12 -1.39
C VAL A 276 22.39 19.15 -2.62
N LYS A 277 22.39 20.30 -3.31
CA LYS A 277 21.83 20.44 -4.67
C LYS A 277 22.84 21.13 -5.55
N GLU A 278 23.36 20.45 -6.56
CA GLU A 278 24.43 20.94 -7.43
C GLU A 278 25.67 21.35 -6.64
N LYS A 279 25.96 22.66 -6.55
CA LYS A 279 27.10 23.22 -5.78
C LYS A 279 26.69 23.84 -4.46
N ASN A 280 25.39 23.86 -4.14
CA ASN A 280 24.87 24.46 -2.92
C ASN A 280 24.72 23.43 -1.82
N THR A 281 25.12 23.81 -0.61
CA THR A 281 24.95 23.01 0.58
C THR A 281 24.07 23.75 1.57
N ILE A 282 23.06 23.06 2.11
CA ILE A 282 22.17 23.57 3.15
C ILE A 282 22.42 22.70 4.39
N ALA A 283 22.55 23.35 5.54
CA ALA A 283 22.62 22.68 6.83
C ALA A 283 21.23 22.56 7.47
N GLY A 284 21.08 21.52 8.28
CA GLY A 284 19.88 21.31 9.09
C GLY A 284 20.17 20.41 10.27
N ASN A 285 19.13 20.16 11.04
CA ASN A 285 19.20 19.26 12.18
C ASN A 285 17.99 18.33 12.19
N TRP A 286 18.18 17.15 12.74
CA TRP A 286 17.12 16.17 12.92
C TRP A 286 17.18 15.53 14.31
N SER A 287 16.04 15.08 14.78
CA SER A 287 15.95 14.25 15.99
C SER A 287 14.72 13.36 15.93
N THR A 288 14.72 12.33 16.77
CA THR A 288 13.55 11.48 16.97
C THR A 288 13.13 11.48 18.42
N PHE A 289 11.84 11.43 18.67
CA PHE A 289 11.27 11.29 20.01
C PHE A 289 9.91 10.62 19.94
N VAL A 290 9.38 10.22 21.09
CA VAL A 290 8.04 9.65 21.21
C VAL A 290 7.09 10.72 21.73
N ASN A 291 6.00 10.96 20.99
CA ASN A 291 4.91 11.84 21.40
C ASN A 291 3.58 11.08 21.34
N SER A 292 2.88 10.99 22.47
CA SER A 292 1.59 10.28 22.57
C SER A 292 1.62 8.85 22.03
N GLY A 293 2.74 8.13 22.26
CA GLY A 293 2.93 6.76 21.78
C GLY A 293 3.27 6.62 20.28
N GLN A 294 3.51 7.74 19.59
CA GLN A 294 3.93 7.76 18.19
C GLN A 294 5.40 8.14 18.06
N ASN A 295 6.12 7.47 17.18
CA ASN A 295 7.49 7.83 16.85
C ASN A 295 7.47 9.06 15.92
N ILE A 296 8.13 10.12 16.35
CA ILE A 296 8.19 11.40 15.64
C ILE A 296 9.61 11.63 15.12
N PHE A 297 9.70 12.10 13.91
CA PHE A 297 10.91 12.56 13.23
C PHE A 297 10.83 14.06 13.02
N LEU A 298 11.64 14.81 13.76
CA LEU A 298 11.70 16.27 13.67
C LEU A 298 12.75 16.68 12.66
N LEU A 299 12.38 17.52 11.69
CA LEU A 299 13.27 18.14 10.72
C LEU A 299 13.34 19.66 10.95
N LYS A 300 14.56 20.22 10.88
CA LYS A 300 14.82 21.67 10.96
C LYS A 300 15.87 22.06 9.93
N PHE A 301 15.60 23.11 9.18
CA PHE A 301 16.52 23.72 8.22
C PHE A 301 16.54 25.24 8.42
N ASP A 302 17.68 25.87 8.17
CA ASP A 302 17.84 27.33 8.25
C ASP A 302 17.65 28.03 6.90
N ASP A 303 17.18 27.29 5.89
CA ASP A 303 17.02 27.76 4.52
C ASP A 303 15.55 27.68 4.09
N SER A 304 15.02 28.79 3.57
CA SER A 304 13.62 28.90 3.15
C SER A 304 13.21 27.96 2.02
N ARG A 305 14.18 27.42 1.25
CA ARG A 305 13.90 26.44 0.18
C ARG A 305 13.44 25.09 0.70
N LEU A 306 13.67 24.82 1.99
CA LEU A 306 13.27 23.58 2.68
C LEU A 306 12.30 23.87 3.84
N ASP A 307 11.68 25.07 3.88
CA ASP A 307 10.79 25.45 4.97
C ASP A 307 9.60 24.51 5.14
N GLU A 308 9.03 24.06 4.05
CA GLU A 308 7.86 23.15 4.05
C GLU A 308 8.19 21.74 4.56
N LEU A 309 9.48 21.35 4.59
CA LEU A 309 9.90 20.08 5.18
C LEU A 309 10.15 20.18 6.70
N LYS A 310 10.18 21.41 7.27
CA LYS A 310 10.41 21.64 8.71
C LYS A 310 9.16 21.31 9.48
N ASP A 311 9.09 20.12 10.04
CA ASP A 311 7.96 19.76 10.88
C ASP A 311 8.26 18.55 11.78
N GLU A 312 7.28 18.20 12.62
CA GLU A 312 7.19 16.98 13.39
C GLU A 312 6.46 15.90 12.59
N TRP A 313 7.22 15.09 11.91
CA TRP A 313 6.69 14.02 11.06
C TRP A 313 6.48 12.73 11.84
N LYS A 314 5.28 12.18 11.82
CA LYS A 314 5.03 10.82 12.32
C LYS A 314 5.70 9.82 11.38
N ILE A 315 6.56 8.96 11.92
CA ILE A 315 7.13 7.83 11.19
C ILE A 315 6.03 6.79 11.02
N THR A 316 5.60 6.53 9.79
CA THR A 316 4.57 5.53 9.51
C THR A 316 5.19 4.18 9.18
N GLU A 317 6.26 4.18 8.38
CA GLU A 317 6.95 2.97 7.96
C GLU A 317 8.38 3.30 7.48
N PHE A 318 9.30 2.36 7.58
CA PHE A 318 10.64 2.49 7.02
C PHE A 318 11.29 1.13 6.75
N THR A 319 12.16 1.11 5.75
CA THR A 319 13.03 -0.01 5.37
C THR A 319 14.48 0.47 5.26
N SER A 320 15.38 -0.39 4.83
CA SER A 320 16.77 0.00 4.57
C SER A 320 16.93 1.04 3.45
N THR A 321 15.92 1.19 2.60
CA THR A 321 15.93 2.03 1.39
C THR A 321 14.83 3.09 1.34
N ASN A 322 13.79 2.99 2.16
CA ASN A 322 12.63 3.89 2.11
C ASN A 322 12.20 4.33 3.51
N VAL A 323 11.73 5.58 3.60
CA VAL A 323 11.15 6.17 4.82
C VAL A 323 9.84 6.84 4.44
N ARG A 324 8.75 6.49 5.11
CA ARG A 324 7.42 7.09 4.93
C ARG A 324 7.03 7.86 6.18
N LEU A 325 6.68 9.10 5.97
CA LEU A 325 6.35 10.05 7.02
C LEU A 325 5.02 10.72 6.69
N LYS A 326 4.26 11.07 7.71
CA LYS A 326 3.10 11.94 7.57
C LYS A 326 2.96 12.92 8.72
N ASN A 327 2.34 14.05 8.43
CA ASN A 327 1.91 15.02 9.43
C ASN A 327 0.43 15.33 9.24
N LYS A 328 -0.29 15.58 10.32
CA LYS A 328 -1.66 16.08 10.27
C LYS A 328 -1.63 17.55 10.66
N ASN A 329 -1.89 18.41 9.70
CA ASN A 329 -1.94 19.84 9.92
C ASN A 329 -3.01 20.18 10.97
N ALA A 330 -2.60 20.93 12.02
CA ALA A 330 -3.49 21.28 13.12
C ALA A 330 -4.50 22.38 12.73
N SER A 331 -4.23 23.13 11.66
CA SER A 331 -5.02 24.30 11.27
C SER A 331 -6.25 23.95 10.41
N ASP A 332 -6.14 22.99 9.50
CA ASP A 332 -7.20 22.61 8.56
C ASP A 332 -7.56 21.13 8.61
N GLY A 333 -6.76 20.31 9.32
CA GLY A 333 -6.94 18.88 9.43
C GLY A 333 -6.49 18.08 8.20
N ALA A 334 -5.85 18.73 7.23
CA ALA A 334 -5.22 18.09 6.09
C ALA A 334 -4.07 17.18 6.55
N THR A 335 -3.72 16.21 5.72
CA THR A 335 -2.62 15.29 5.99
C THR A 335 -1.55 15.49 4.93
N ASP A 336 -0.35 15.83 5.40
CA ASP A 336 0.84 15.99 4.57
C ASP A 336 1.66 14.72 4.60
N TYR A 337 2.35 14.43 3.51
CA TYR A 337 3.18 13.23 3.34
C TYR A 337 4.58 13.59 2.85
N LEU A 338 5.59 13.02 3.48
CA LEU A 338 6.98 13.17 3.10
C LEU A 338 7.66 11.81 3.06
N TYR A 339 8.09 11.38 1.87
CA TYR A 339 8.77 10.12 1.69
C TYR A 339 10.20 10.35 1.20
N PHE A 340 11.12 9.60 1.77
CA PHE A 340 12.50 9.55 1.33
C PHE A 340 12.81 8.18 0.75
N THR A 341 13.57 8.17 -0.35
CA THR A 341 14.17 6.96 -0.91
C THR A 341 15.68 7.13 -0.95
N LYS A 342 16.39 6.06 -0.66
CA LYS A 342 17.85 6.01 -0.66
C LYS A 342 18.41 6.08 -2.09
N ASN A 343 19.49 6.81 -2.29
CA ASN A 343 20.16 6.93 -3.59
C ASN A 343 21.01 5.69 -3.92
#